data_e01f6bdbd354c5c6781c63ddacacec29
#
_entry.id   e01f6bdbd354c5c6781c63ddacacec29
#
_cell.length_a   1.000
_cell.length_b   1.000
_cell.length_c   1.000
_cell.angle_alpha   90.00
_cell.angle_beta   90.00
_cell.angle_gamma   90.00
#
_symmetry.space_group_name_H-M   'P 1'
#
loop_
_entity.id
_entity.type
_entity.pdbx_description
1 polymer ?
#
loop_
_entity_poly.entity_id
_entity_poly.type
_entity_poly.pdbx_seq_one_letter_code
_entity_poly.pdbx_strand_id
1 'polypeptide(L)'
;MNLLPPNQRRHIIEALQACQVMQTSESRNQIVGSLTSDAAGRINRHPNTRQDVESIITTCNNYPGALDELLDVVKAQEGNSYSCQALLEVIRKIEQGLDLDTLASVNHRLHQRCNRSEQREAFEKAFEKHFGADPKLPLICIVHGDELECHCDFVTRVKGEILSELYDGRVTDWPWVAPSPRSAVDRFWLDLGKAHLMRRFDSAKQCRERIQQELVNLSGLLLVHLEWLSENFEGDEETGLANFIRFWEGWHPVPEKCRVVCVLSLKYQQSKEKSSGLAFWRKPLNKRLREWVTDLREQSKTKHWLVVLPELHAVKRHEAEEWSKHRDVLSVRDVRDEVSDLFRQNNDAPIRMKILSGELKKLLEGKGTSFQVIGQIQKGS
;
A
#
# COMPACT_ATOMS: atom_id res chain seq x y z
N MET A 1 -16.33 -28.66 -8.44
CA MET A 1 -15.02 -27.97 -8.35
C MET A 1 -13.87 -28.99 -8.33
N ASN A 2 -12.75 -28.64 -8.96
CA ASN A 2 -11.49 -29.41 -8.78
C ASN A 2 -10.90 -29.11 -7.40
N LEU A 3 -9.92 -29.91 -6.94
CA LEU A 3 -9.22 -29.70 -5.68
C LEU A 3 -8.71 -28.24 -5.58
N LEU A 4 -9.20 -27.48 -4.61
CA LEU A 4 -8.84 -26.09 -4.43
C LEU A 4 -7.43 -25.95 -3.85
N PRO A 5 -6.58 -25.08 -4.42
CA PRO A 5 -5.30 -24.72 -3.83
C PRO A 5 -5.48 -24.00 -2.49
N PRO A 6 -4.46 -24.00 -1.60
CA PRO A 6 -4.57 -23.47 -0.23
C PRO A 6 -5.03 -22.01 -0.15
N ASN A 7 -4.58 -21.14 -1.09
CA ASN A 7 -4.97 -19.74 -1.15
C ASN A 7 -6.47 -19.57 -1.45
N GLN A 8 -7.00 -20.25 -2.46
CA GLN A 8 -8.42 -20.19 -2.80
C GLN A 8 -9.30 -20.75 -1.67
N ARG A 9 -8.85 -21.82 -1.01
CA ARG A 9 -9.52 -22.41 0.15
C ARG A 9 -9.65 -21.42 1.30
N ARG A 10 -8.61 -20.63 1.58
CA ARG A 10 -8.66 -19.58 2.61
C ARG A 10 -9.78 -18.57 2.36
N HIS A 11 -9.97 -18.10 1.13
CA HIS A 11 -11.03 -17.15 0.80
C HIS A 11 -12.43 -17.73 0.98
N ILE A 12 -12.63 -19.01 0.63
CA ILE A 12 -13.92 -19.68 0.90
C ILE A 12 -14.16 -19.83 2.42
N ILE A 13 -13.11 -20.16 3.20
CA ILE A 13 -13.21 -20.22 4.67
C ILE A 13 -13.67 -18.90 5.25
N GLU A 14 -13.04 -17.80 4.84
CA GLU A 14 -13.35 -16.45 5.31
C GLU A 14 -14.79 -16.05 4.93
N ALA A 15 -15.22 -16.32 3.70
CA ALA A 15 -16.56 -16.03 3.22
C ALA A 15 -17.62 -16.87 3.95
N LEU A 16 -17.37 -18.17 4.17
CA LEU A 16 -18.28 -19.05 4.93
C LEU A 16 -18.38 -18.64 6.39
N GLN A 17 -17.27 -18.19 7.01
CA GLN A 17 -17.31 -17.66 8.37
C GLN A 17 -18.21 -16.43 8.52
N ALA A 18 -18.44 -15.67 7.46
CA ALA A 18 -19.37 -14.52 7.48
C ALA A 18 -20.84 -14.94 7.39
N CYS A 19 -21.17 -16.16 6.94
CA CYS A 19 -22.53 -16.66 6.84
C CYS A 19 -23.13 -16.95 8.22
N GLN A 20 -24.41 -16.56 8.45
CA GLN A 20 -25.05 -16.76 9.75
C GLN A 20 -25.18 -18.24 10.10
N VAL A 21 -25.49 -19.08 9.13
CA VAL A 21 -25.62 -20.53 9.30
C VAL A 21 -24.31 -21.21 9.73
N MET A 22 -23.18 -20.52 9.65
CA MET A 22 -21.87 -21.01 10.11
C MET A 22 -21.46 -20.47 11.49
N GLN A 23 -22.25 -19.59 12.11
CA GLN A 23 -21.88 -18.94 13.37
C GLN A 23 -22.06 -19.85 14.60
N THR A 24 -23.12 -20.66 14.62
CA THR A 24 -23.39 -21.52 15.76
C THR A 24 -22.97 -22.97 15.51
N SER A 25 -22.62 -23.69 16.58
CA SER A 25 -22.27 -25.11 16.49
C SER A 25 -23.45 -25.98 16.00
N GLU A 26 -24.68 -25.63 16.43
CA GLU A 26 -25.89 -26.32 16.02
C GLU A 26 -26.14 -26.18 14.52
N SER A 27 -26.05 -24.96 13.98
CA SER A 27 -26.25 -24.72 12.55
C SER A 27 -25.21 -25.46 11.72
N ARG A 28 -23.93 -25.42 12.14
CA ARG A 28 -22.88 -26.18 11.46
C ARG A 28 -23.10 -27.68 11.50
N ASN A 29 -23.65 -28.19 12.62
CA ASN A 29 -24.01 -29.62 12.73
C ASN A 29 -25.14 -29.97 11.75
N GLN A 30 -26.13 -29.10 11.60
CA GLN A 30 -27.22 -29.31 10.62
C GLN A 30 -26.68 -29.32 9.19
N ILE A 31 -25.77 -28.39 8.83
CA ILE A 31 -25.16 -28.35 7.51
C ILE A 31 -24.39 -29.64 7.25
N VAL A 32 -23.51 -30.04 8.17
CA VAL A 32 -22.73 -31.27 8.02
C VAL A 32 -23.63 -32.51 7.96
N GLY A 33 -24.69 -32.55 8.76
CA GLY A 33 -25.67 -33.63 8.74
C GLY A 33 -26.54 -33.69 7.49
N SER A 34 -26.57 -32.60 6.71
CA SER A 34 -27.29 -32.54 5.43
C SER A 34 -26.44 -33.00 4.24
N LEU A 35 -25.11 -33.21 4.45
CA LEU A 35 -24.24 -33.73 3.42
C LEU A 35 -24.50 -35.22 3.21
N THR A 36 -24.66 -35.63 1.96
CA THR A 36 -24.87 -37.02 1.57
C THR A 36 -23.56 -37.74 1.23
N SER A 37 -22.50 -36.97 1.01
CA SER A 37 -21.19 -37.49 0.68
C SER A 37 -20.49 -38.16 1.88
N ASP A 38 -19.59 -39.11 1.60
CA ASP A 38 -18.74 -39.79 2.62
C ASP A 38 -17.88 -38.78 3.43
N ALA A 39 -17.77 -37.56 2.98
CA ALA A 39 -17.05 -36.50 3.69
C ALA A 39 -17.67 -36.22 5.05
N ALA A 40 -19.02 -36.24 5.20
CA ALA A 40 -19.72 -35.91 6.44
C ALA A 40 -19.20 -36.69 7.65
N GLY A 41 -19.01 -38.00 7.51
CA GLY A 41 -18.49 -38.88 8.57
C GLY A 41 -16.98 -38.74 8.86
N ARG A 42 -16.25 -37.98 8.06
CA ARG A 42 -14.82 -37.78 8.18
C ARG A 42 -14.44 -36.37 8.70
N ILE A 43 -15.41 -35.48 8.86
CA ILE A 43 -15.17 -34.11 9.34
C ILE A 43 -14.83 -34.18 10.84
N ASN A 44 -13.63 -33.71 11.16
CA ASN A 44 -13.22 -33.56 12.55
C ASN A 44 -13.77 -32.26 13.11
N ARG A 45 -14.70 -32.35 14.06
CA ARG A 45 -15.45 -31.20 14.60
C ARG A 45 -14.64 -30.50 15.70
N HIS A 46 -14.69 -29.18 15.72
CA HIS A 46 -13.97 -28.33 16.67
C HIS A 46 -14.94 -27.37 17.40
N PRO A 47 -14.69 -27.07 18.70
CA PRO A 47 -15.51 -26.11 19.43
C PRO A 47 -15.30 -24.67 18.94
N ASN A 48 -14.12 -24.35 18.40
CA ASN A 48 -13.81 -23.04 17.83
C ASN A 48 -14.38 -22.94 16.41
N THR A 49 -15.21 -21.90 16.14
CA THR A 49 -15.89 -21.70 14.85
C THR A 49 -14.93 -21.71 13.67
N ARG A 50 -13.79 -20.99 13.77
CA ARG A 50 -12.82 -20.90 12.67
C ARG A 50 -12.20 -22.24 12.34
N GLN A 51 -11.74 -22.96 13.36
CA GLN A 51 -11.13 -24.30 13.20
C GLN A 51 -12.14 -25.32 12.68
N ASP A 52 -13.40 -25.23 13.13
CA ASP A 52 -14.47 -26.11 12.70
C ASP A 52 -14.80 -25.90 11.21
N VAL A 53 -15.01 -24.64 10.78
CA VAL A 53 -15.24 -24.30 9.37
C VAL A 53 -14.05 -24.69 8.50
N GLU A 54 -12.82 -24.48 8.96
CA GLU A 54 -11.60 -24.90 8.25
C GLU A 54 -11.53 -26.42 8.09
N SER A 55 -11.88 -27.17 9.13
CA SER A 55 -11.94 -28.64 9.10
C SER A 55 -13.02 -29.13 8.13
N ILE A 56 -14.21 -28.55 8.16
CA ILE A 56 -15.32 -28.88 7.25
C ILE A 56 -14.87 -28.69 5.79
N ILE A 57 -14.35 -27.52 5.45
CA ILE A 57 -13.93 -27.21 4.07
C ILE A 57 -12.77 -28.09 3.63
N THR A 58 -11.77 -28.27 4.49
CA THR A 58 -10.59 -29.11 4.16
C THR A 58 -11.01 -30.54 3.90
N THR A 59 -11.93 -31.07 4.69
CA THR A 59 -12.44 -32.41 4.47
C THR A 59 -13.25 -32.49 3.18
N CYS A 60 -14.23 -31.59 2.98
CA CYS A 60 -15.05 -31.59 1.76
C CYS A 60 -14.22 -31.40 0.50
N ASN A 61 -13.16 -30.59 0.55
CA ASN A 61 -12.25 -30.39 -0.60
C ASN A 61 -11.50 -31.67 -1.01
N ASN A 62 -11.32 -32.62 -0.10
CA ASN A 62 -10.62 -33.88 -0.40
C ASN A 62 -11.55 -34.99 -0.95
N TYR A 63 -12.86 -34.74 -0.99
CA TYR A 63 -13.85 -35.69 -1.51
C TYR A 63 -14.53 -35.12 -2.75
N PRO A 64 -14.55 -35.84 -3.89
CA PRO A 64 -15.17 -35.36 -5.12
C PRO A 64 -16.63 -34.96 -4.93
N GLY A 65 -16.98 -33.73 -5.31
CA GLY A 65 -18.35 -33.21 -5.23
C GLY A 65 -18.82 -32.73 -3.84
N ALA A 66 -18.14 -33.12 -2.75
CA ALA A 66 -18.57 -32.78 -1.39
C ALA A 66 -18.48 -31.27 -1.08
N LEU A 67 -17.53 -30.57 -1.72
CA LEU A 67 -17.43 -29.12 -1.57
C LEU A 67 -18.59 -28.41 -2.27
N ASP A 68 -18.97 -28.85 -3.48
CA ASP A 68 -20.13 -28.31 -4.21
C ASP A 68 -21.40 -28.54 -3.42
N GLU A 69 -21.59 -29.75 -2.88
CA GLU A 69 -22.71 -30.10 -2.01
C GLU A 69 -22.78 -29.22 -0.76
N LEU A 70 -21.65 -28.98 -0.08
CA LEU A 70 -21.55 -28.08 1.08
C LEU A 70 -22.03 -26.66 0.71
N LEU A 71 -21.55 -26.14 -0.40
CA LEU A 71 -21.90 -24.79 -0.85
C LEU A 71 -23.39 -24.68 -1.21
N ASP A 72 -23.97 -25.70 -1.83
CA ASP A 72 -25.40 -25.74 -2.14
C ASP A 72 -26.25 -25.81 -0.87
N VAL A 73 -25.88 -26.59 0.15
CA VAL A 73 -26.55 -26.65 1.44
C VAL A 73 -26.48 -25.29 2.15
N VAL A 74 -25.31 -24.66 2.20
CA VAL A 74 -25.16 -23.33 2.80
C VAL A 74 -26.04 -22.31 2.08
N LYS A 75 -26.03 -22.30 0.75
CA LYS A 75 -26.87 -21.40 -0.07
C LYS A 75 -28.36 -21.61 0.19
N ALA A 76 -28.80 -22.85 0.30
CA ALA A 76 -30.21 -23.17 0.58
C ALA A 76 -30.64 -22.66 1.95
N GLN A 77 -29.78 -22.71 2.97
CA GLN A 77 -30.09 -22.31 4.33
C GLN A 77 -29.89 -20.79 4.56
N GLU A 78 -28.87 -20.19 3.97
CA GLU A 78 -28.55 -18.76 4.11
C GLU A 78 -29.48 -17.88 3.26
N GLY A 79 -30.02 -18.40 2.17
CA GLY A 79 -30.90 -17.67 1.24
C GLY A 79 -30.16 -16.56 0.49
N ASN A 80 -30.86 -15.44 0.29
CA ASN A 80 -30.30 -14.28 -0.42
C ASN A 80 -29.63 -13.25 0.52
N SER A 81 -29.03 -13.70 1.61
CA SER A 81 -28.32 -12.82 2.52
C SER A 81 -27.11 -12.17 1.85
N TYR A 82 -26.64 -11.04 2.40
CA TYR A 82 -25.43 -10.37 1.91
C TYR A 82 -24.19 -11.29 1.98
N SER A 83 -24.07 -12.05 3.07
CA SER A 83 -22.99 -13.03 3.25
C SER A 83 -23.04 -14.16 2.22
N CYS A 84 -24.22 -14.65 1.87
CA CYS A 84 -24.37 -15.64 0.81
C CYS A 84 -23.97 -15.08 -0.57
N GLN A 85 -24.38 -13.86 -0.89
CA GLN A 85 -23.98 -13.21 -2.14
C GLN A 85 -22.46 -13.01 -2.21
N ALA A 86 -21.81 -12.61 -1.11
CA ALA A 86 -20.37 -12.48 -1.04
C ALA A 86 -19.66 -13.83 -1.24
N LEU A 87 -20.17 -14.92 -0.64
CA LEU A 87 -19.66 -16.27 -0.86
C LEU A 87 -19.79 -16.70 -2.33
N LEU A 88 -20.94 -16.49 -2.95
CA LEU A 88 -21.17 -16.83 -4.36
C LEU A 88 -20.24 -16.05 -5.30
N GLU A 89 -19.94 -14.80 -4.98
CA GLU A 89 -18.99 -13.98 -5.75
C GLU A 89 -17.55 -14.51 -5.63
N VAL A 90 -17.13 -14.97 -4.44
CA VAL A 90 -15.85 -15.64 -4.25
C VAL A 90 -15.75 -16.90 -5.11
N ILE A 91 -16.80 -17.74 -5.08
CA ILE A 91 -16.88 -18.97 -5.87
C ILE A 91 -16.78 -18.66 -7.36
N ARG A 92 -17.57 -17.71 -7.85
CA ARG A 92 -17.57 -17.30 -9.27
C ARG A 92 -16.18 -16.84 -9.74
N LYS A 93 -15.46 -16.09 -8.90
CA LYS A 93 -14.09 -15.63 -9.20
C LYS A 93 -13.10 -16.80 -9.27
N ILE A 94 -13.23 -17.77 -8.37
CA ILE A 94 -12.42 -19.00 -8.41
C ILE A 94 -12.66 -19.79 -9.70
N GLU A 95 -13.92 -19.96 -10.10
CA GLU A 95 -14.30 -20.67 -11.33
C GLU A 95 -13.79 -19.96 -12.59
N GLN A 96 -13.68 -18.63 -12.56
CA GLN A 96 -13.09 -17.82 -13.63
C GLN A 96 -11.55 -17.85 -13.63
N GLY A 97 -10.92 -18.57 -12.71
CA GLY A 97 -9.47 -18.65 -12.60
C GLY A 97 -8.79 -17.36 -12.12
N LEU A 98 -9.55 -16.45 -11.50
CA LEU A 98 -9.02 -15.19 -11.01
C LEU A 98 -8.24 -15.42 -9.71
N ASP A 99 -7.09 -14.76 -9.59
CA ASP A 99 -6.31 -14.78 -8.35
C ASP A 99 -6.96 -13.88 -7.30
N LEU A 100 -7.61 -14.53 -6.33
CA LEU A 100 -8.34 -13.85 -5.26
C LEU A 100 -7.42 -13.08 -4.29
N ASP A 101 -6.18 -13.50 -4.11
CA ASP A 101 -5.21 -12.77 -3.28
C ASP A 101 -4.84 -11.44 -3.94
N THR A 102 -4.65 -11.44 -5.25
CA THR A 102 -4.46 -10.22 -6.04
C THR A 102 -5.71 -9.34 -6.01
N LEU A 103 -6.90 -9.90 -6.23
CA LEU A 103 -8.16 -9.16 -6.20
C LEU A 103 -8.50 -8.62 -4.80
N ALA A 104 -8.30 -9.41 -3.74
CA ALA A 104 -8.52 -8.95 -2.37
C ALA A 104 -7.54 -7.85 -1.98
N SER A 105 -6.27 -7.96 -2.40
CA SER A 105 -5.28 -6.92 -2.15
C SER A 105 -5.58 -5.64 -2.94
N VAL A 106 -6.06 -5.77 -4.18
CA VAL A 106 -6.49 -4.64 -5.02
C VAL A 106 -7.72 -3.96 -4.43
N ASN A 107 -8.76 -4.71 -4.11
CA ASN A 107 -9.99 -4.15 -3.52
C ASN A 107 -9.74 -3.52 -2.14
N HIS A 108 -8.88 -4.13 -1.32
CA HIS A 108 -8.52 -3.58 -0.01
C HIS A 108 -7.79 -2.24 -0.12
N ARG A 109 -7.16 -1.93 -1.26
CA ARG A 109 -6.38 -0.71 -1.49
C ARG A 109 -7.01 0.30 -2.43
N LEU A 110 -8.20 0.04 -2.97
CA LEU A 110 -8.87 0.98 -3.88
C LEU A 110 -9.02 2.38 -3.31
N HIS A 111 -9.34 2.48 -2.01
CA HIS A 111 -9.43 3.76 -1.31
C HIS A 111 -8.11 4.55 -1.26
N GLN A 112 -6.95 3.87 -1.40
CA GLN A 112 -5.63 4.49 -1.42
C GLN A 112 -5.26 5.03 -2.81
N ARG A 113 -6.01 4.67 -3.86
CA ARG A 113 -5.76 5.11 -5.24
C ARG A 113 -6.34 6.48 -5.56
N CYS A 114 -7.18 7.02 -4.68
CA CYS A 114 -7.78 8.32 -4.90
C CYS A 114 -6.71 9.41 -5.03
N ASN A 115 -6.78 10.19 -6.10
CA ASN A 115 -5.93 11.35 -6.37
C ASN A 115 -4.42 11.13 -6.27
N ARG A 116 -3.90 10.17 -7.03
CA ARG A 116 -2.43 9.95 -7.13
C ARG A 116 -2.00 9.72 -8.58
N SER A 117 -2.84 10.13 -9.55
CA SER A 117 -2.59 9.90 -10.99
C SER A 117 -1.37 10.69 -11.47
N GLU A 118 -1.25 11.96 -11.10
CA GLU A 118 -0.12 12.81 -11.50
C GLU A 118 1.21 12.26 -10.97
N GLN A 119 1.24 11.82 -9.71
CA GLN A 119 2.43 11.25 -9.11
C GLN A 119 2.79 9.91 -9.76
N ARG A 120 1.78 9.09 -10.06
CA ARG A 120 1.96 7.84 -10.78
C ARG A 120 2.57 8.07 -12.15
N GLU A 121 1.95 8.92 -12.98
CA GLU A 121 2.44 9.23 -14.32
C GLU A 121 3.86 9.80 -14.31
N ALA A 122 4.17 10.69 -13.36
CA ALA A 122 5.50 11.25 -13.22
C ALA A 122 6.55 10.19 -12.86
N PHE A 123 6.17 9.23 -11.98
CA PHE A 123 7.04 8.11 -11.62
C PHE A 123 7.25 7.17 -12.81
N GLU A 124 6.18 6.77 -13.51
CA GLU A 124 6.24 5.88 -14.68
C GLU A 124 7.14 6.45 -15.77
N LYS A 125 6.94 7.72 -16.14
CA LYS A 125 7.79 8.42 -17.12
C LYS A 125 9.27 8.46 -16.70
N ALA A 126 9.53 8.71 -15.41
CA ALA A 126 10.89 8.74 -14.91
C ALA A 126 11.53 7.35 -14.92
N PHE A 127 10.78 6.32 -14.54
CA PHE A 127 11.21 4.92 -14.57
C PHE A 127 11.57 4.47 -15.97
N GLU A 128 10.68 4.66 -16.93
CA GLU A 128 10.90 4.29 -18.34
C GLU A 128 12.09 5.04 -18.93
N LYS A 129 12.16 6.36 -18.73
CA LYS A 129 13.27 7.19 -19.21
C LYS A 129 14.61 6.75 -18.64
N HIS A 130 14.65 6.48 -17.33
CA HIS A 130 15.87 6.12 -16.64
C HIS A 130 16.35 4.72 -17.06
N PHE A 131 15.49 3.71 -16.97
CA PHE A 131 15.84 2.32 -17.26
C PHE A 131 15.87 1.99 -18.75
N GLY A 132 15.30 2.82 -19.63
CA GLY A 132 15.47 2.72 -21.08
C GLY A 132 16.82 3.22 -21.61
N ALA A 133 17.55 4.02 -20.81
CA ALA A 133 18.84 4.61 -21.18
C ALA A 133 20.06 3.83 -20.66
N ASP A 134 19.91 2.58 -20.24
CA ASP A 134 20.98 1.73 -19.63
C ASP A 134 21.61 2.36 -18.37
N PRO A 135 20.87 2.39 -17.26
CA PRO A 135 21.22 3.14 -16.08
C PRO A 135 22.30 2.43 -15.25
N LYS A 136 23.38 3.13 -14.99
CA LYS A 136 24.43 2.70 -14.03
C LYS A 136 24.22 3.26 -12.64
N LEU A 137 23.20 4.08 -12.43
CA LEU A 137 22.87 4.72 -11.15
C LEU A 137 21.46 4.30 -10.70
N PRO A 138 21.19 4.32 -9.38
CA PRO A 138 19.84 4.17 -8.86
C PRO A 138 18.92 5.29 -9.35
N LEU A 139 17.63 4.96 -9.59
CA LEU A 139 16.59 5.99 -9.75
C LEU A 139 16.19 6.50 -8.37
N ILE A 140 16.36 7.79 -8.13
CA ILE A 140 15.92 8.43 -6.89
C ILE A 140 14.59 9.13 -7.15
N CYS A 141 13.59 8.77 -6.36
CA CYS A 141 12.25 9.35 -6.39
C CYS A 141 11.97 10.06 -5.07
N ILE A 142 11.68 11.36 -5.11
CA ILE A 142 11.26 12.15 -3.95
C ILE A 142 9.75 12.34 -4.01
N VAL A 143 9.05 11.78 -3.02
CA VAL A 143 7.62 11.95 -2.78
C VAL A 143 7.48 12.92 -1.61
N HIS A 144 6.75 14.02 -1.78
CA HIS A 144 6.63 15.02 -0.74
C HIS A 144 5.21 15.55 -0.58
N GLY A 145 4.88 16.05 0.61
CA GLY A 145 3.55 16.59 0.93
C GLY A 145 3.32 16.66 2.44
N ASP A 146 2.14 17.11 2.84
CA ASP A 146 1.77 17.13 4.25
C ASP A 146 1.70 15.73 4.84
N GLU A 147 1.96 15.59 6.14
CA GLU A 147 1.99 14.28 6.83
C GLU A 147 0.67 13.50 6.74
N LEU A 148 -0.46 14.19 6.56
CA LEU A 148 -1.78 13.59 6.42
C LEU A 148 -2.10 13.09 5.00
N GLU A 149 -1.15 13.17 4.06
CA GLU A 149 -1.38 12.77 2.66
C GLU A 149 -0.97 11.33 2.35
N CYS A 150 -0.81 10.49 3.38
CA CYS A 150 -0.62 9.04 3.24
C CYS A 150 0.52 8.63 2.29
N HIS A 151 1.73 9.14 2.51
CA HIS A 151 2.92 8.81 1.72
C HIS A 151 3.21 7.31 1.68
N CYS A 152 3.01 6.61 2.82
CA CYS A 152 3.21 5.16 2.91
C CYS A 152 2.26 4.38 1.97
N ASP A 153 1.03 4.88 1.77
CA ASP A 153 0.07 4.26 0.85
C ASP A 153 0.55 4.39 -0.60
N PHE A 154 1.13 5.55 -0.97
CA PHE A 154 1.73 5.73 -2.29
C PHE A 154 2.93 4.80 -2.50
N VAL A 155 3.85 4.71 -1.52
CA VAL A 155 5.01 3.77 -1.61
C VAL A 155 4.54 2.33 -1.72
N THR A 156 3.51 1.94 -0.95
CA THR A 156 2.92 0.61 -1.03
C THR A 156 2.33 0.33 -2.41
N ARG A 157 1.71 1.35 -3.02
CA ARG A 157 1.19 1.27 -4.38
C ARG A 157 2.30 1.18 -5.43
N VAL A 158 3.37 1.97 -5.28
CA VAL A 158 4.56 1.83 -6.13
C VAL A 158 5.08 0.41 -6.12
N LYS A 159 5.23 -0.20 -4.95
CA LYS A 159 5.71 -1.56 -4.77
C LYS A 159 4.76 -2.62 -5.36
N GLY A 160 3.48 -2.54 -5.04
CA GLY A 160 2.52 -3.62 -5.33
C GLY A 160 1.80 -3.52 -6.66
N GLU A 161 1.73 -2.33 -7.26
CA GLU A 161 0.99 -2.08 -8.49
C GLU A 161 1.91 -1.54 -9.59
N ILE A 162 2.47 -0.34 -9.38
CA ILE A 162 3.18 0.38 -10.44
C ILE A 162 4.41 -0.40 -10.91
N LEU A 163 5.24 -0.87 -9.98
CA LEU A 163 6.44 -1.63 -10.35
C LEU A 163 6.10 -3.00 -10.94
N SER A 164 4.99 -3.64 -10.57
CA SER A 164 4.56 -4.90 -11.18
C SER A 164 4.06 -4.74 -12.62
N GLU A 165 3.58 -3.55 -12.99
CA GLU A 165 3.19 -3.21 -14.35
C GLU A 165 4.41 -2.80 -15.21
N LEU A 166 5.39 -2.11 -14.62
CA LEU A 166 6.56 -1.57 -15.32
C LEU A 166 7.73 -2.56 -15.42
N TYR A 167 7.74 -3.59 -14.60
CA TYR A 167 8.86 -4.51 -14.49
C TYR A 167 8.41 -5.95 -14.32
N ASP A 168 8.69 -6.76 -15.35
CA ASP A 168 8.36 -8.20 -15.37
C ASP A 168 9.47 -9.02 -14.68
N GLY A 169 9.65 -8.82 -13.39
CA GLY A 169 10.67 -9.51 -12.61
C GLY A 169 10.46 -9.39 -11.10
N ARG A 170 11.37 -10.02 -10.37
CA ARG A 170 11.29 -9.99 -8.90
C ARG A 170 11.60 -8.60 -8.36
N VAL A 171 10.72 -8.07 -7.52
CA VAL A 171 10.96 -6.85 -6.72
C VAL A 171 11.37 -7.26 -5.31
N THR A 172 12.56 -6.85 -4.90
CA THR A 172 13.09 -7.01 -3.54
C THR A 172 12.89 -5.70 -2.79
N ASP A 173 12.28 -5.74 -1.62
CA ASP A 173 11.95 -4.57 -0.82
C ASP A 173 12.91 -4.40 0.36
N TRP A 174 13.54 -3.21 0.42
CA TRP A 174 14.40 -2.80 1.53
C TRP A 174 13.82 -1.56 2.23
N PRO A 175 12.94 -1.75 3.22
CA PRO A 175 12.50 -0.65 4.07
C PRO A 175 13.69 -0.18 4.91
N TRP A 176 13.97 1.12 4.89
CA TRP A 176 15.13 1.68 5.54
C TRP A 176 14.76 2.79 6.53
N VAL A 177 15.13 2.58 7.79
CA VAL A 177 15.11 3.65 8.78
C VAL A 177 16.39 4.46 8.61
N ALA A 178 16.33 5.47 7.76
CA ALA A 178 17.48 6.29 7.45
C ALA A 178 17.95 7.09 8.67
N PRO A 179 19.26 7.41 8.74
CA PRO A 179 19.78 8.32 9.75
C PRO A 179 19.20 9.72 9.59
N SER A 180 19.42 10.58 10.59
CA SER A 180 19.04 11.98 10.47
C SER A 180 19.59 12.59 9.17
N PRO A 181 18.83 13.47 8.49
CA PRO A 181 19.32 14.19 7.31
C PRO A 181 20.65 14.93 7.56
N ARG A 182 20.91 15.33 8.80
CA ARG A 182 22.18 16.00 9.21
C ARG A 182 23.39 15.07 9.23
N SER A 183 23.18 13.78 9.05
CA SER A 183 24.27 12.82 9.10
C SER A 183 25.22 12.99 7.90
N ALA A 184 26.51 12.75 8.13
CA ALA A 184 27.48 12.66 7.06
C ALA A 184 27.14 11.48 6.12
N VAL A 185 27.58 11.55 4.86
CA VAL A 185 27.32 10.52 3.83
C VAL A 185 27.75 9.13 4.28
N ASP A 186 28.88 9.01 4.98
CA ASP A 186 29.37 7.73 5.50
C ASP A 186 28.40 7.06 6.47
N ARG A 187 27.62 7.86 7.23
CA ARG A 187 26.63 7.34 8.15
C ARG A 187 25.48 6.67 7.42
N PHE A 188 25.08 7.19 6.26
CA PHE A 188 24.05 6.55 5.42
C PHE A 188 24.48 5.13 5.01
N TRP A 189 25.75 4.94 4.62
CA TRP A 189 26.29 3.61 4.28
C TRP A 189 26.21 2.64 5.45
N LEU A 190 26.68 3.08 6.62
CA LEU A 190 26.72 2.24 7.81
C LEU A 190 25.32 1.83 8.29
N ASP A 191 24.35 2.74 8.24
CA ASP A 191 23.00 2.46 8.68
C ASP A 191 22.23 1.60 7.67
N LEU A 192 22.42 1.80 6.36
CA LEU A 192 21.84 0.93 5.34
C LEU A 192 22.40 -0.50 5.45
N GLY A 193 23.72 -0.64 5.60
CA GLY A 193 24.34 -1.94 5.79
C GLY A 193 23.89 -2.64 7.07
N LYS A 194 23.77 -1.91 8.16
CA LYS A 194 23.23 -2.45 9.43
C LYS A 194 21.80 -2.95 9.26
N ALA A 195 20.96 -2.19 8.55
CA ALA A 195 19.54 -2.53 8.35
C ALA A 195 19.36 -3.82 7.54
N HIS A 196 20.15 -4.01 6.47
CA HIS A 196 19.90 -5.08 5.49
C HIS A 196 20.90 -6.21 5.52
N LEU A 197 22.14 -5.96 5.97
CA LEU A 197 23.17 -7.00 6.08
C LEU A 197 23.27 -7.58 7.49
N MET A 198 22.51 -7.04 8.45
CA MET A 198 22.49 -7.46 9.86
C MET A 198 23.88 -7.53 10.50
N ARG A 199 24.84 -6.72 10.03
CA ARG A 199 26.23 -6.70 10.46
C ARG A 199 26.66 -5.29 10.84
N ARG A 200 27.62 -5.21 11.75
CA ARG A 200 28.34 -3.98 12.02
C ARG A 200 29.56 -3.89 11.11
N PHE A 201 29.82 -2.73 10.60
CA PHE A 201 30.95 -2.42 9.73
C PHE A 201 31.86 -1.39 10.41
N ASP A 202 33.16 -1.57 10.29
CA ASP A 202 34.15 -0.67 10.89
C ASP A 202 34.31 0.63 10.06
N SER A 203 33.95 0.59 8.78
CA SER A 203 34.00 1.75 7.89
C SER A 203 32.88 1.74 6.84
N ALA A 204 32.52 2.94 6.37
CA ALA A 204 31.59 3.12 5.26
C ALA A 204 32.07 2.44 3.98
N LYS A 205 33.39 2.45 3.72
CA LYS A 205 33.99 1.78 2.57
C LYS A 205 33.74 0.28 2.58
N GLN A 206 34.03 -0.38 3.69
CA GLN A 206 33.77 -1.83 3.84
C GLN A 206 32.28 -2.17 3.68
N CYS A 207 31.41 -1.35 4.27
CA CYS A 207 29.97 -1.51 4.13
C CYS A 207 29.51 -1.38 2.68
N ARG A 208 30.00 -0.36 1.97
CA ARG A 208 29.71 -0.12 0.55
C ARG A 208 30.14 -1.29 -0.33
N GLU A 209 31.35 -1.79 -0.15
CA GLU A 209 31.87 -2.97 -0.90
C GLU A 209 30.98 -4.18 -0.67
N ARG A 210 30.51 -4.39 0.57
CA ARG A 210 29.63 -5.52 0.88
C ARG A 210 28.24 -5.37 0.25
N ILE A 211 27.62 -4.18 0.32
CA ILE A 211 26.36 -3.91 -0.37
C ILE A 211 26.50 -4.18 -1.87
N GLN A 212 27.61 -3.76 -2.47
CA GLN A 212 27.88 -4.01 -3.89
C GLN A 212 27.94 -5.51 -4.21
N GLN A 213 28.56 -6.31 -3.35
CA GLN A 213 28.61 -7.78 -3.53
C GLN A 213 27.19 -8.39 -3.46
N GLU A 214 26.35 -7.91 -2.54
CA GLU A 214 24.95 -8.37 -2.46
C GLU A 214 24.15 -7.99 -3.72
N LEU A 215 24.36 -6.78 -4.26
CA LEU A 215 23.71 -6.35 -5.51
C LEU A 215 24.14 -7.19 -6.72
N VAL A 216 25.40 -7.65 -6.78
CA VAL A 216 25.87 -8.56 -7.85
C VAL A 216 25.10 -9.89 -7.82
N ASN A 217 24.74 -10.35 -6.64
CA ASN A 217 23.97 -11.59 -6.45
C ASN A 217 22.47 -11.39 -6.64
N LEU A 218 22.00 -10.14 -6.62
CA LEU A 218 20.60 -9.81 -6.76
C LEU A 218 20.25 -9.66 -8.25
N SER A 219 19.39 -10.54 -8.74
CA SER A 219 18.77 -10.38 -10.05
C SER A 219 17.37 -9.80 -9.88
N GLY A 220 17.11 -8.65 -10.53
CA GLY A 220 15.79 -8.05 -10.45
C GLY A 220 15.80 -6.58 -10.04
N LEU A 221 14.71 -6.11 -9.44
CA LEU A 221 14.56 -4.74 -8.99
C LEU A 221 14.67 -4.67 -7.45
N LEU A 222 15.55 -3.79 -6.96
CA LEU A 222 15.64 -3.44 -5.56
C LEU A 222 14.89 -2.13 -5.32
N LEU A 223 13.87 -2.17 -4.48
CA LEU A 223 13.18 -0.98 -3.98
C LEU A 223 13.68 -0.65 -2.58
N VAL A 224 14.39 0.46 -2.44
CA VAL A 224 14.76 1.04 -1.14
C VAL A 224 13.79 2.16 -0.84
N HIS A 225 13.15 2.14 0.31
CA HIS A 225 12.27 3.23 0.69
C HIS A 225 12.49 3.67 2.13
N LEU A 226 12.39 4.97 2.34
CA LEU A 226 12.62 5.63 3.62
C LEU A 226 11.71 6.84 3.78
N GLU A 227 11.60 7.30 5.02
CA GLU A 227 10.75 8.41 5.39
C GLU A 227 11.51 9.43 6.25
N TRP A 228 11.33 10.71 5.92
CA TRP A 228 11.77 11.81 6.76
C TRP A 228 10.62 12.78 7.09
N LEU A 229 10.63 13.25 8.31
CA LEU A 229 9.76 14.31 8.79
C LEU A 229 10.46 15.65 8.65
N SER A 230 9.74 16.72 8.32
CA SER A 230 10.33 18.04 8.17
C SER A 230 11.11 18.49 9.42
N GLU A 231 10.65 18.15 10.63
CA GLU A 231 11.35 18.47 11.88
C GLU A 231 12.78 17.88 11.96
N ASN A 232 13.04 16.78 11.25
CA ASN A 232 14.38 16.18 11.21
C ASN A 232 15.43 17.10 10.54
N PHE A 233 14.98 18.11 9.77
CA PHE A 233 15.83 19.04 9.04
C PHE A 233 16.07 20.35 9.79
N GLU A 234 15.47 20.58 10.95
CA GLU A 234 15.54 21.88 11.64
C GLU A 234 17.00 22.41 11.72
N GLY A 235 17.24 23.52 11.04
CA GLY A 235 18.52 24.23 11.01
C GLY A 235 19.49 23.89 9.90
N ASP A 236 19.24 22.85 9.07
CA ASP A 236 20.15 22.44 7.99
C ASP A 236 19.43 21.69 6.86
N GLU A 237 18.43 22.33 6.29
CA GLU A 237 17.53 21.71 5.32
C GLU A 237 18.23 21.37 4.00
N GLU A 238 19.08 22.29 3.53
CA GLU A 238 19.79 22.16 2.27
C GLU A 238 20.84 21.06 2.32
N THR A 239 21.66 21.05 3.36
CA THR A 239 22.72 20.05 3.54
C THR A 239 22.17 18.64 3.66
N GLY A 240 21.02 18.47 4.34
CA GLY A 240 20.41 17.16 4.55
C GLY A 240 20.03 16.45 3.26
N LEU A 241 19.27 17.14 2.39
CA LEU A 241 18.89 16.58 1.10
C LEU A 241 20.08 16.47 0.14
N ALA A 242 21.01 17.44 0.16
CA ALA A 242 22.24 17.36 -0.62
C ALA A 242 23.10 16.16 -0.23
N ASN A 243 23.25 15.85 1.06
CA ASN A 243 23.96 14.65 1.52
C ASN A 243 23.27 13.36 1.07
N PHE A 244 21.96 13.32 1.10
CA PHE A 244 21.19 12.19 0.59
C PHE A 244 21.42 11.96 -0.90
N ILE A 245 21.38 13.02 -1.70
CA ILE A 245 21.67 12.93 -3.14
C ILE A 245 23.10 12.48 -3.38
N ARG A 246 24.09 13.08 -2.69
CA ARG A 246 25.50 12.66 -2.78
C ARG A 246 25.72 11.20 -2.40
N PHE A 247 25.00 10.70 -1.39
CA PHE A 247 25.06 9.29 -1.01
C PHE A 247 24.69 8.40 -2.20
N TRP A 248 23.61 8.72 -2.91
CA TRP A 248 23.17 7.94 -4.07
C TRP A 248 24.04 8.17 -5.32
N GLU A 249 24.53 9.36 -5.55
CA GLU A 249 25.54 9.64 -6.60
C GLU A 249 26.84 8.85 -6.37
N GLY A 250 27.16 8.62 -5.12
CA GLY A 250 28.32 7.82 -4.72
C GLY A 250 28.17 6.31 -4.88
N TRP A 251 27.01 5.82 -5.34
CA TRP A 251 26.84 4.39 -5.59
C TRP A 251 27.74 3.96 -6.76
N HIS A 252 28.34 2.77 -6.63
CA HIS A 252 29.02 2.14 -7.75
C HIS A 252 28.01 1.82 -8.86
N PRO A 253 28.45 1.63 -10.10
CA PRO A 253 27.58 1.20 -11.17
C PRO A 253 26.75 -0.01 -10.73
N VAL A 254 25.43 0.12 -10.82
CA VAL A 254 24.50 -0.95 -10.52
C VAL A 254 24.77 -2.09 -11.51
N PRO A 255 24.87 -3.36 -11.06
CA PRO A 255 25.05 -4.49 -11.97
C PRO A 255 23.96 -4.54 -13.03
N GLU A 256 24.29 -4.91 -14.28
CA GLU A 256 23.33 -4.94 -15.40
C GLU A 256 22.04 -5.73 -15.13
N LYS A 257 22.13 -6.78 -14.29
CA LYS A 257 20.99 -7.64 -13.92
C LYS A 257 20.16 -7.06 -12.77
N CYS A 258 20.58 -5.95 -12.19
CA CYS A 258 19.91 -5.32 -11.05
C CYS A 258 19.45 -3.91 -11.43
N ARG A 259 18.26 -3.56 -11.02
CA ARG A 259 17.73 -2.19 -11.06
C ARG A 259 17.52 -1.71 -9.65
N VAL A 260 17.88 -0.47 -9.35
CA VAL A 260 17.68 0.10 -8.01
C VAL A 260 16.81 1.33 -8.09
N VAL A 261 15.73 1.31 -7.32
CA VAL A 261 14.82 2.46 -7.13
C VAL A 261 14.87 2.84 -5.67
N CYS A 262 15.12 4.10 -5.39
CA CYS A 262 15.02 4.66 -4.05
C CYS A 262 13.84 5.62 -3.97
N VAL A 263 12.94 5.42 -3.01
CA VAL A 263 11.81 6.34 -2.75
C VAL A 263 12.02 7.00 -1.39
N LEU A 264 12.23 8.32 -1.41
CA LEU A 264 12.24 9.15 -0.21
C LEU A 264 10.87 9.80 -0.03
N SER A 265 10.20 9.49 1.08
CA SER A 265 8.98 10.16 1.52
C SER A 265 9.33 11.32 2.46
N LEU A 266 9.14 12.55 2.01
CA LEU A 266 9.36 13.78 2.78
C LEU A 266 8.02 14.34 3.27
N LYS A 267 7.75 14.25 4.56
CA LYS A 267 6.50 14.66 5.18
C LYS A 267 6.64 16.02 5.86
N TYR A 268 5.80 16.96 5.45
CA TYR A 268 5.70 18.26 6.09
C TYR A 268 4.78 18.17 7.30
N GLN A 269 5.35 18.23 8.49
CA GLN A 269 4.56 18.22 9.71
C GLN A 269 3.84 19.53 9.90
N GLN A 270 2.62 19.46 10.42
CA GLN A 270 1.93 20.65 10.91
C GLN A 270 2.65 21.14 12.16
N SER A 271 3.49 22.16 12.01
CA SER A 271 4.11 22.78 13.17
C SER A 271 3.01 23.33 14.06
N LYS A 272 2.91 22.83 15.29
CA LYS A 272 2.31 23.61 16.38
C LYS A 272 3.24 24.80 16.56
N GLU A 273 2.96 25.89 15.86
CA GLU A 273 3.70 27.13 16.02
C GLU A 273 3.59 27.58 17.49
N LYS A 274 4.55 27.12 18.29
CA LYS A 274 4.86 27.86 19.51
C LYS A 274 5.56 29.12 19.04
N SER A 275 4.81 30.21 18.96
CA SER A 275 5.31 31.54 18.70
C SER A 275 6.25 31.96 19.84
N SER A 276 7.48 31.49 19.81
CA SER A 276 8.55 32.07 20.62
C SER A 276 8.98 33.36 19.92
N GLY A 277 8.82 34.49 20.58
CA GLY A 277 8.92 35.83 20.08
C GLY A 277 10.21 36.27 19.37
N LEU A 278 11.16 35.38 19.10
CA LEU A 278 12.39 35.66 18.34
C LEU A 278 12.42 35.03 16.94
N ALA A 279 11.41 34.26 16.57
CA ALA A 279 11.36 33.55 15.27
C ALA A 279 10.74 34.37 14.12
N PHE A 280 10.42 35.63 14.33
CA PHE A 280 9.70 36.51 13.38
C PHE A 280 10.40 36.70 12.03
N TRP A 281 11.69 36.45 11.93
CA TRP A 281 12.48 36.69 10.73
C TRP A 281 12.81 35.47 9.87
N ARG A 282 12.56 34.25 10.34
CA ARG A 282 12.82 33.05 9.57
C ARG A 282 11.54 32.51 8.94
N LYS A 283 11.58 32.26 7.64
CA LYS A 283 10.47 31.55 6.95
C LYS A 283 10.17 30.23 7.68
N PRO A 284 8.89 29.82 7.81
CA PRO A 284 8.54 28.51 8.36
C PRO A 284 9.33 27.37 7.69
N LEU A 285 9.74 26.38 8.48
CA LEU A 285 10.56 25.25 8.03
C LEU A 285 9.96 24.55 6.79
N ASN A 286 8.66 24.24 6.83
CA ASN A 286 7.98 23.59 5.70
C ASN A 286 8.01 24.43 4.43
N LYS A 287 7.96 25.76 4.55
CA LYS A 287 8.05 26.66 3.39
C LYS A 287 9.45 26.59 2.76
N ARG A 288 10.50 26.63 3.57
CA ARG A 288 11.89 26.51 3.10
C ARG A 288 12.15 25.16 2.43
N LEU A 289 11.66 24.06 3.03
CA LEU A 289 11.78 22.73 2.44
C LEU A 289 11.03 22.62 1.10
N ARG A 290 9.83 23.21 0.97
CA ARG A 290 9.11 23.23 -0.31
C ARG A 290 9.84 24.03 -1.38
N GLU A 291 10.39 25.18 -1.02
CA GLU A 291 11.21 25.99 -1.95
C GLU A 291 12.40 25.15 -2.44
N TRP A 292 13.09 24.49 -1.53
CA TRP A 292 14.25 23.65 -1.85
C TRP A 292 13.87 22.41 -2.70
N VAL A 293 12.79 21.75 -2.39
CA VAL A 293 12.25 20.63 -3.19
C VAL A 293 11.85 21.11 -4.59
N THR A 294 11.33 22.34 -4.71
CA THR A 294 11.03 22.96 -6.00
C THR A 294 12.30 23.19 -6.82
N ASP A 295 13.37 23.70 -6.20
CA ASP A 295 14.67 23.86 -6.86
C ASP A 295 15.27 22.52 -7.30
N LEU A 296 15.14 21.48 -6.47
CA LEU A 296 15.53 20.12 -6.86
C LEU A 296 14.72 19.60 -8.04
N ARG A 297 13.43 19.91 -8.12
CA ARG A 297 12.59 19.54 -9.25
C ARG A 297 13.08 20.17 -10.55
N GLU A 298 13.52 21.43 -10.52
CA GLU A 298 14.14 22.06 -11.69
C GLU A 298 15.48 21.39 -12.07
N GLN A 299 16.31 21.08 -11.08
CA GLN A 299 17.58 20.36 -11.32
C GLN A 299 17.36 18.95 -11.88
N SER A 300 16.29 18.27 -11.45
CA SER A 300 15.95 16.90 -11.89
C SER A 300 15.63 16.82 -13.39
N LYS A 301 15.27 17.94 -14.04
CA LYS A 301 15.06 17.97 -15.50
C LYS A 301 16.29 17.58 -16.30
N THR A 302 17.47 17.84 -15.76
CA THR A 302 18.78 17.50 -16.38
C THR A 302 19.35 16.17 -15.88
N LYS A 303 18.87 15.65 -14.75
CA LYS A 303 19.37 14.43 -14.10
C LYS A 303 18.33 13.32 -14.26
N HIS A 304 18.47 12.47 -15.26
CA HIS A 304 17.52 11.37 -15.54
C HIS A 304 17.37 10.34 -14.39
N TRP A 305 18.33 10.29 -13.46
CA TRP A 305 18.33 9.41 -12.30
C TRP A 305 17.64 10.01 -11.05
N LEU A 306 17.21 11.27 -11.11
CA LEU A 306 16.51 11.96 -10.03
C LEU A 306 15.14 12.43 -10.53
N VAL A 307 14.10 12.12 -9.79
CA VAL A 307 12.75 12.64 -10.02
C VAL A 307 12.17 13.18 -8.72
N VAL A 308 11.59 14.37 -8.78
CA VAL A 308 10.77 14.93 -7.71
C VAL A 308 9.32 14.90 -8.20
N LEU A 309 8.50 14.09 -7.55
CA LEU A 309 7.08 13.96 -7.92
C LEU A 309 6.31 15.23 -7.61
N PRO A 310 5.14 15.44 -8.24
CA PRO A 310 4.20 16.46 -7.79
C PRO A 310 3.88 16.32 -6.30
N GLU A 311 3.71 17.44 -5.59
CA GLU A 311 3.38 17.43 -4.16
C GLU A 311 2.07 16.67 -3.90
N LEU A 312 2.08 15.82 -2.88
CA LEU A 312 0.86 15.19 -2.40
C LEU A 312 0.03 16.24 -1.65
N HIS A 313 -1.17 16.47 -2.09
CA HIS A 313 -2.09 17.47 -1.51
C HIS A 313 -3.43 16.85 -1.12
N ALA A 314 -4.24 17.62 -0.39
CA ALA A 314 -5.59 17.23 -0.03
C ALA A 314 -6.43 17.01 -1.30
N VAL A 315 -7.26 15.98 -1.27
CA VAL A 315 -8.09 15.55 -2.40
C VAL A 315 -9.24 16.53 -2.61
N LYS A 316 -9.40 17.00 -3.83
CA LYS A 316 -10.53 17.81 -4.25
C LYS A 316 -11.73 16.94 -4.62
N ARG A 317 -12.93 17.52 -4.57
CA ARG A 317 -14.17 16.81 -4.87
C ARG A 317 -14.13 16.10 -6.22
N HIS A 318 -13.77 16.80 -7.30
CA HIS A 318 -13.76 16.22 -8.63
C HIS A 318 -12.80 15.02 -8.77
N GLU A 319 -11.67 15.03 -8.07
CA GLU A 319 -10.71 13.93 -8.08
C GLU A 319 -11.28 12.68 -7.41
N ALA A 320 -12.02 12.85 -6.31
CA ALA A 320 -12.70 11.74 -5.64
C ALA A 320 -13.91 11.24 -6.47
N GLU A 321 -14.64 12.13 -7.14
CA GLU A 321 -15.72 11.75 -8.04
C GLU A 321 -15.20 10.99 -9.28
N GLU A 322 -14.04 11.35 -9.82
CA GLU A 322 -13.40 10.58 -10.90
C GLU A 322 -12.96 9.20 -10.42
N TRP A 323 -12.35 9.13 -9.24
CA TRP A 323 -12.02 7.86 -8.61
C TRP A 323 -13.26 6.96 -8.44
N SER A 324 -14.40 7.51 -8.02
CA SER A 324 -15.64 6.74 -7.83
C SER A 324 -16.22 6.15 -9.12
N LYS A 325 -15.87 6.75 -10.28
CA LYS A 325 -16.27 6.28 -11.62
C LYS A 325 -15.33 5.21 -12.17
N HIS A 326 -14.18 4.98 -11.53
CA HIS A 326 -13.22 4.00 -12.01
C HIS A 326 -13.83 2.59 -12.00
N ARG A 327 -13.58 1.81 -13.07
CA ARG A 327 -14.14 0.48 -13.26
C ARG A 327 -13.94 -0.43 -12.04
N ASP A 328 -12.74 -0.40 -11.44
CA ASP A 328 -12.41 -1.24 -10.29
C ASP A 328 -13.26 -0.86 -9.06
N VAL A 329 -13.53 0.43 -8.85
CA VAL A 329 -14.38 0.92 -7.77
C VAL A 329 -15.83 0.47 -8.00
N LEU A 330 -16.35 0.71 -9.20
CA LEU A 330 -17.72 0.30 -9.59
C LEU A 330 -17.93 -1.22 -9.52
N SER A 331 -16.88 -2.01 -9.76
CA SER A 331 -16.95 -3.47 -9.64
C SER A 331 -17.13 -3.96 -8.20
N VAL A 332 -16.74 -3.14 -7.21
CA VAL A 332 -16.93 -3.42 -5.79
C VAL A 332 -18.27 -2.87 -5.31
N ARG A 333 -18.49 -1.59 -5.55
CA ARG A 333 -19.73 -0.89 -5.16
C ARG A 333 -19.83 0.44 -5.91
N ASP A 334 -21.04 0.80 -6.32
CA ASP A 334 -21.34 2.17 -6.76
C ASP A 334 -21.45 3.09 -5.54
N VAL A 335 -20.49 3.99 -5.41
CA VAL A 335 -20.36 4.92 -4.27
C VAL A 335 -20.35 6.39 -4.73
N ARG A 336 -20.80 6.67 -5.96
CA ARG A 336 -20.71 8.00 -6.58
C ARG A 336 -21.49 9.07 -5.81
N ASP A 337 -22.72 8.73 -5.41
CA ASP A 337 -23.57 9.66 -4.68
C ASP A 337 -23.03 9.90 -3.26
N GLU A 338 -22.61 8.85 -2.57
CA GLU A 338 -22.03 8.93 -1.24
C GLU A 338 -20.72 9.74 -1.21
N VAL A 339 -19.88 9.60 -2.24
CA VAL A 339 -18.65 10.41 -2.39
C VAL A 339 -19.00 11.88 -2.59
N SER A 340 -20.00 12.20 -3.44
CA SER A 340 -20.45 13.57 -3.64
C SER A 340 -21.03 14.17 -2.36
N ASP A 341 -21.80 13.39 -1.60
CA ASP A 341 -22.36 13.81 -0.31
C ASP A 341 -21.28 14.06 0.73
N LEU A 342 -20.22 13.25 0.73
CA LEU A 342 -19.04 13.40 1.56
C LEU A 342 -18.44 14.80 1.44
N PHE A 343 -18.26 15.30 0.24
CA PHE A 343 -17.71 16.63 0.00
C PHE A 343 -18.72 17.75 0.28
N ARG A 344 -20.02 17.58 -0.05
CA ARG A 344 -21.06 18.55 0.33
C ARG A 344 -21.11 18.79 1.83
N GLN A 345 -20.99 17.74 2.65
CA GLN A 345 -20.97 17.86 4.11
C GLN A 345 -19.70 18.57 4.61
N ASN A 346 -18.62 18.56 3.83
CA ASN A 346 -17.40 19.34 4.11
C ASN A 346 -17.37 20.70 3.40
N ASN A 347 -18.52 21.25 2.99
CA ASN A 347 -18.63 22.51 2.24
C ASN A 347 -17.78 22.54 0.96
N ASP A 348 -17.65 21.42 0.28
CA ASP A 348 -16.82 21.20 -0.91
C ASP A 348 -15.31 21.51 -0.73
N ALA A 349 -14.86 21.68 0.53
CA ALA A 349 -13.44 21.86 0.81
C ALA A 349 -12.64 20.57 0.54
N PRO A 350 -11.37 20.68 0.10
CA PRO A 350 -10.50 19.53 -0.06
C PRO A 350 -10.34 18.73 1.24
N ILE A 351 -10.30 17.40 1.13
CA ILE A 351 -10.20 16.50 2.30
C ILE A 351 -8.82 15.84 2.32
N ARG A 352 -8.16 15.86 3.48
CA ARG A 352 -6.87 15.19 3.68
C ARG A 352 -6.97 13.69 3.40
N MET A 353 -6.01 13.13 2.66
CA MET A 353 -6.07 11.74 2.20
C MET A 353 -6.22 10.74 3.36
N LYS A 354 -5.58 10.97 4.50
CA LYS A 354 -5.70 10.11 5.68
C LYS A 354 -7.14 10.00 6.20
N ILE A 355 -7.88 11.08 6.13
CA ILE A 355 -9.29 11.12 6.55
C ILE A 355 -10.16 10.51 5.45
N LEU A 356 -9.98 10.96 4.22
CA LEU A 356 -10.74 10.51 3.06
C LEU A 356 -10.60 9.01 2.85
N SER A 357 -9.40 8.47 2.87
CA SER A 357 -9.11 7.03 2.71
C SER A 357 -9.91 6.19 3.69
N GLY A 358 -10.02 6.62 4.97
CA GLY A 358 -10.83 5.93 5.97
C GLY A 358 -12.33 5.91 5.63
N GLU A 359 -12.86 7.03 5.14
CA GLU A 359 -14.28 7.12 4.75
C GLU A 359 -14.56 6.35 3.45
N LEU A 360 -13.70 6.47 2.43
CA LEU A 360 -13.83 5.69 1.19
C LEU A 360 -13.80 4.18 1.45
N LYS A 361 -12.97 3.73 2.38
CA LYS A 361 -12.96 2.32 2.80
C LYS A 361 -14.29 1.90 3.39
N LYS A 362 -14.88 2.71 4.29
CA LYS A 362 -16.20 2.42 4.87
C LYS A 362 -17.28 2.36 3.80
N LEU A 363 -17.26 3.29 2.83
CA LEU A 363 -18.21 3.29 1.72
C LEU A 363 -18.10 2.00 0.90
N LEU A 364 -16.88 1.58 0.53
CA LEU A 364 -16.67 0.32 -0.21
C LEU A 364 -17.13 -0.91 0.59
N GLU A 365 -17.00 -0.88 1.92
CA GLU A 365 -17.46 -1.95 2.81
C GLU A 365 -19.00 -1.91 3.08
N GLY A 366 -19.72 -0.95 2.53
CA GLY A 366 -21.16 -0.78 2.77
C GLY A 366 -21.50 -0.22 4.16
N LYS A 367 -20.53 0.33 4.86
CA LYS A 367 -20.71 0.97 6.18
C LYS A 367 -21.04 2.44 5.98
N GLY A 368 -22.02 2.97 6.72
CA GLY A 368 -22.34 4.39 6.69
C GLY A 368 -21.17 5.27 7.12
N THR A 369 -21.10 6.48 6.57
CA THR A 369 -20.07 7.47 6.91
C THR A 369 -20.34 8.09 8.29
N SER A 370 -19.32 8.23 9.13
CA SER A 370 -19.45 8.85 10.47
C SER A 370 -18.97 10.32 10.41
N PHE A 371 -19.75 11.17 9.72
CA PHE A 371 -19.36 12.53 9.36
C PHE A 371 -19.19 13.54 10.51
N GLN A 372 -19.70 13.26 11.72
CA GLN A 372 -19.61 14.20 12.85
C GLN A 372 -18.16 14.52 13.28
N VAL A 373 -17.16 13.74 12.85
CA VAL A 373 -15.77 13.89 13.29
C VAL A 373 -14.96 14.86 12.42
N ILE A 374 -15.30 15.03 11.15
CA ILE A 374 -14.46 15.81 10.20
C ILE A 374 -14.47 17.30 10.54
N GLY A 375 -15.60 17.86 10.92
CA GLY A 375 -15.74 19.27 11.28
C GLY A 375 -14.97 19.69 12.55
N GLN A 376 -14.62 18.76 13.43
CA GLN A 376 -13.86 19.05 14.66
C GLN A 376 -12.33 19.01 14.43
N ILE A 377 -11.85 18.16 13.53
CA ILE A 377 -10.41 18.01 13.26
C ILE A 377 -9.88 19.22 12.44
N GLN A 378 -10.70 19.81 11.57
CA GLN A 378 -10.30 21.00 10.81
C GLN A 378 -10.33 22.31 11.62
N LYS A 379 -11.08 22.37 12.73
CA LYS A 379 -11.14 23.56 13.62
C LYS A 379 -10.04 23.58 14.68
N GLY A 380 -9.25 22.54 14.81
CA GLY A 380 -8.16 22.40 15.79
C GLY A 380 -6.76 22.52 15.19
N SER A 381 -6.63 22.98 13.95
CA SER A 381 -5.35 23.19 13.24
C SER A 381 -5.13 24.64 12.85
#